data_d2238b5911599c8c26ef1da12e07e72d
#
_entry.id   d2238b5911599c8c26ef1da12e07e72d
#
_cell.length_a   1.000
_cell.length_b   1.000
_cell.length_c   1.000
_cell.angle_alpha   90.00
_cell.angle_beta   90.00
_cell.angle_gamma   90.00
#
_symmetry.space_group_name_H-M   'P 1'
#
loop_
_entity.id
_entity.type
_entity.pdbx_description
1 polymer ?
#
loop_
_entity_poly.entity_id
_entity_poly.type
_entity_poly.pdbx_seq_one_letter_code
_entity_poly.pdbx_strand_id
1 'polypeptide(L)'
;MAHTFSCSADAPLVHTTGGSVRGYRFDGLDIFKGIPYAKARRFHAPEPAVWDGVLDATSYGYVCPLLEMPKPNGEMLVPHRYWLMDEACQNLNIWTPALDDAHRPVLVWLHGGGYFAGSSIGQIAYEGENMARLGDCVVVSINHRLNILGYLDMSAY
;
A
#
# COMPACT_ATOMS: atom_id res chain seq x y z
N MET A 1 20.53 -9.93 -16.05
CA MET A 1 19.45 -9.87 -17.07
C MET A 1 18.96 -8.44 -17.14
N ALA A 2 18.55 -7.95 -18.31
CA ALA A 2 17.98 -6.62 -18.43
C ALA A 2 16.58 -6.62 -17.81
N HIS A 3 16.27 -5.62 -16.99
CA HIS A 3 14.92 -5.40 -16.47
C HIS A 3 13.97 -4.97 -17.59
N THR A 4 12.74 -5.46 -17.55
CA THR A 4 11.69 -5.10 -18.50
C THR A 4 10.61 -4.28 -17.80
N PHE A 5 10.25 -3.14 -18.36
CA PHE A 5 9.20 -2.27 -17.84
C PHE A 5 8.21 -1.94 -18.96
N SER A 6 6.93 -1.99 -18.68
CA SER A 6 5.88 -1.50 -19.57
C SER A 6 4.74 -0.85 -18.79
N CYS A 7 4.27 0.28 -19.32
CA CYS A 7 3.10 0.99 -18.83
C CYS A 7 2.38 1.58 -20.05
N SER A 8 1.10 1.30 -20.18
CA SER A 8 0.29 1.79 -21.30
C SER A 8 -1.09 2.26 -20.80
N ALA A 9 -1.84 2.92 -21.67
CA ALA A 9 -3.19 3.36 -21.32
C ALA A 9 -4.14 2.18 -21.01
N ASP A 10 -3.89 1.03 -21.60
CA ASP A 10 -4.83 -0.09 -21.62
C ASP A 10 -4.38 -1.29 -20.77
N ALA A 11 -3.13 -1.32 -20.29
CA ALA A 11 -2.64 -2.48 -19.53
C ALA A 11 -1.40 -2.18 -18.67
N PRO A 12 -1.31 -2.78 -17.48
CA PRO A 12 -2.35 -3.58 -16.81
C PRO A 12 -3.51 -2.70 -16.30
N LEU A 13 -4.73 -3.07 -16.63
CA LEU A 13 -5.96 -2.39 -16.22
C LEU A 13 -6.90 -3.40 -15.56
N VAL A 14 -7.42 -3.07 -14.39
CA VAL A 14 -8.35 -3.91 -13.62
C VAL A 14 -9.58 -3.12 -13.21
N HIS A 15 -10.75 -3.73 -13.32
CA HIS A 15 -12.00 -3.20 -12.81
C HIS A 15 -12.26 -3.74 -11.40
N THR A 16 -12.45 -2.85 -10.45
CA THR A 16 -12.73 -3.17 -9.05
C THR A 16 -14.09 -2.61 -8.63
N THR A 17 -14.55 -2.98 -7.45
CA THR A 17 -15.78 -2.39 -6.87
C THR A 17 -15.64 -0.90 -6.55
N GLY A 18 -14.43 -0.39 -6.39
CA GLY A 18 -14.14 1.03 -6.15
C GLY A 18 -13.99 1.86 -7.42
N GLY A 19 -13.77 1.22 -8.57
CA GLY A 19 -13.48 1.86 -9.85
C GLY A 19 -12.41 1.11 -10.63
N SER A 20 -12.01 1.63 -11.78
CA SER A 20 -10.93 1.05 -12.59
C SER A 20 -9.56 1.49 -12.08
N VAL A 21 -8.58 0.59 -12.13
CA VAL A 21 -7.20 0.84 -11.66
C VAL A 21 -6.22 0.45 -12.75
N ARG A 22 -5.31 1.35 -13.07
CA ARG A 22 -4.22 1.11 -14.01
C ARG A 22 -2.89 1.06 -13.26
N GLY A 23 -2.14 -0.03 -13.46
CA GLY A 23 -0.80 -0.23 -12.92
C GLY A 23 0.28 -0.17 -14.00
N TYR A 24 1.36 -0.90 -13.74
CA TYR A 24 2.45 -1.11 -14.67
C TYR A 24 2.98 -2.53 -14.57
N ARG A 25 3.68 -2.99 -15.61
CA ARG A 25 4.35 -4.29 -15.61
C ARG A 25 5.85 -4.10 -15.44
N PHE A 26 6.42 -4.84 -14.50
CA PHE A 26 7.86 -4.87 -14.25
C PHE A 26 8.34 -6.29 -14.03
N ASP A 27 9.30 -6.71 -14.84
CA ASP A 27 9.90 -8.05 -14.79
C ASP A 27 8.87 -9.18 -14.71
N GLY A 28 7.80 -9.10 -15.49
CA GLY A 28 6.76 -10.11 -15.57
C GLY A 28 5.70 -10.06 -14.46
N LEU A 29 5.75 -9.09 -13.57
CA LEU A 29 4.71 -8.84 -12.55
C LEU A 29 3.84 -7.66 -12.96
N ASP A 30 2.55 -7.77 -12.69
CA ASP A 30 1.63 -6.64 -12.72
C ASP A 30 1.62 -5.98 -11.33
N ILE A 31 1.87 -4.66 -11.29
CA ILE A 31 2.12 -3.91 -10.07
C ILE A 31 1.16 -2.72 -10.03
N PHE A 32 0.51 -2.57 -8.89
CA PHE A 32 -0.38 -1.44 -8.60
C PHE A 32 0.01 -0.82 -7.27
N LYS A 33 0.20 0.48 -7.21
CA LYS A 33 0.66 1.20 -6.02
C LYS A 33 -0.29 2.32 -5.65
N GLY A 34 -0.49 2.54 -4.35
CA GLY A 34 -1.25 3.67 -3.83
C GLY A 34 -2.77 3.60 -4.08
N ILE A 35 -3.35 2.41 -4.20
CA ILE A 35 -4.80 2.25 -4.38
C ILE A 35 -5.50 2.61 -3.06
N PRO A 36 -6.38 3.62 -3.00
CA PRO A 36 -7.14 3.91 -1.81
C PRO A 36 -8.18 2.80 -1.58
N TYR A 37 -8.19 2.22 -0.38
CA TYR A 37 -9.23 1.25 0.00
C TYR A 37 -10.32 1.89 0.88
N ALA A 38 -10.00 3.00 1.53
CA ALA A 38 -10.94 3.73 2.36
C ALA A 38 -10.64 5.24 2.36
N LYS A 39 -11.66 6.01 2.69
CA LYS A 39 -11.58 7.46 2.97
C LYS A 39 -12.14 7.71 4.36
N ALA A 40 -11.48 8.58 5.12
CA ALA A 40 -11.97 8.97 6.43
C ALA A 40 -11.59 10.41 6.73
N ARG A 41 -12.50 11.14 7.37
CA ARG A 41 -12.15 12.38 8.06
C ARG A 41 -11.47 12.02 9.39
N ARG A 42 -10.66 12.94 9.93
CA ARG A 42 -10.01 12.76 11.23
C ARG A 42 -11.01 12.32 12.29
N PHE A 43 -10.70 11.26 13.02
CA PHE A 43 -11.48 10.66 14.10
C PHE A 43 -12.87 10.11 13.70
N HIS A 44 -13.16 10.01 12.41
CA HIS A 44 -14.37 9.35 11.92
C HIS A 44 -14.10 7.93 11.45
N ALA A 45 -15.15 7.12 11.42
CA ALA A 45 -15.11 5.80 10.80
C ALA A 45 -14.74 5.92 9.32
N PRO A 46 -13.97 4.97 8.77
CA PRO A 46 -13.66 4.95 7.35
C PRO A 46 -14.87 4.49 6.53
N GLU A 47 -14.96 5.04 5.33
CA GLU A 47 -15.91 4.61 4.29
C GLU A 47 -15.13 4.01 3.13
N PRO A 48 -15.68 3.02 2.39
CA PRO A 48 -15.04 2.47 1.20
C PRO A 48 -14.68 3.57 0.21
N ALA A 49 -13.47 3.53 -0.34
CA ALA A 49 -13.06 4.47 -1.37
C ALA A 49 -13.68 4.09 -2.71
N VAL A 50 -14.27 5.05 -3.37
CA VAL A 50 -14.78 4.94 -4.74
C VAL A 50 -14.28 6.13 -5.57
N TRP A 51 -14.10 5.90 -6.87
CA TRP A 51 -13.69 6.93 -7.82
C TRP A 51 -14.30 6.66 -9.21
N ASP A 52 -14.44 7.73 -9.98
CA ASP A 52 -14.88 7.66 -11.36
C ASP A 52 -13.67 7.52 -12.30
N GLY A 53 -13.88 6.82 -13.41
CA GLY A 53 -12.85 6.64 -14.43
C GLY A 53 -11.74 5.69 -14.02
N VAL A 54 -10.51 5.99 -14.41
CA VAL A 54 -9.32 5.16 -14.19
C VAL A 54 -8.37 5.83 -13.21
N LEU A 55 -8.09 5.16 -12.11
CA LEU A 55 -7.06 5.56 -11.16
C LEU A 55 -5.69 5.08 -11.64
N ASP A 56 -4.73 5.99 -11.77
CA ASP A 56 -3.33 5.65 -12.05
C ASP A 56 -2.63 5.20 -10.77
N ALA A 57 -2.46 3.89 -10.63
CA ALA A 57 -1.80 3.24 -9.50
C ALA A 57 -0.33 2.91 -9.81
N THR A 58 0.43 3.90 -10.28
CA THR A 58 1.83 3.75 -10.71
C THR A 58 2.84 4.26 -9.69
N SER A 59 2.37 4.93 -8.63
CA SER A 59 3.21 5.45 -7.54
C SER A 59 2.59 5.15 -6.19
N TYR A 60 3.43 5.12 -5.14
CA TYR A 60 2.94 4.96 -3.77
C TYR A 60 2.01 6.10 -3.37
N GLY A 61 0.98 5.76 -2.61
CA GLY A 61 0.12 6.72 -1.94
C GLY A 61 0.78 7.31 -0.68
N TYR A 62 0.06 8.21 -0.01
CA TYR A 62 0.52 8.80 1.25
C TYR A 62 0.69 7.75 2.35
N VAL A 63 1.64 8.01 3.25
CA VAL A 63 1.79 7.27 4.50
C VAL A 63 1.18 8.06 5.65
N CYS A 64 0.85 7.39 6.74
CA CYS A 64 0.27 8.06 7.90
C CYS A 64 1.26 9.06 8.49
N PRO A 65 0.81 10.27 8.88
CA PRO A 65 1.63 11.21 9.62
C PRO A 65 2.18 10.59 10.90
N LEU A 66 3.49 10.72 11.10
CA LEU A 66 4.17 10.25 12.30
C LEU A 66 4.30 11.40 13.29
N LEU A 67 4.15 11.09 14.56
CA LEU A 67 4.50 12.01 15.63
C LEU A 67 6.02 12.11 15.71
N GLU A 68 6.54 13.31 15.99
CA GLU A 68 7.98 13.51 16.21
C GLU A 68 8.46 12.68 17.40
N MET A 69 9.56 11.96 17.19
CA MET A 69 10.21 11.17 18.22
C MET A 69 11.43 11.95 18.74
N PRO A 70 11.51 12.25 20.03
CA PRO A 70 12.63 13.03 20.59
C PRO A 70 13.97 12.28 20.56
N LYS A 71 13.95 10.98 20.32
CA LYS A 71 15.14 10.14 20.22
C LYS A 71 15.01 9.13 19.09
N PRO A 72 16.10 8.88 18.33
CA PRO A 72 16.16 7.77 17.40
C PRO A 72 15.90 6.46 18.12
N ASN A 73 15.05 5.60 17.54
CA ASN A 73 14.88 4.22 18.01
C ASN A 73 15.83 3.26 17.27
N GLY A 74 15.89 2.00 17.70
CA GLY A 74 16.74 0.98 17.08
C GLY A 74 16.42 0.69 15.61
N GLU A 75 15.25 1.07 15.13
CA GLU A 75 14.83 0.91 13.72
C GLU A 75 15.64 1.79 12.77
N MET A 76 16.28 2.85 13.26
CA MET A 76 17.17 3.69 12.46
C MET A 76 18.45 2.96 11.99
N LEU A 77 18.74 1.80 12.56
CA LEU A 77 19.83 0.93 12.09
C LEU A 77 19.49 0.18 10.80
N VAL A 78 18.23 0.10 10.44
CA VAL A 78 17.76 -0.50 9.19
C VAL A 78 17.39 0.61 8.22
N PRO A 79 17.86 0.57 6.95
CA PRO A 79 17.48 1.58 5.98
C PRO A 79 15.95 1.69 5.82
N HIS A 80 15.42 2.86 6.13
CA HIS A 80 13.99 3.15 6.01
C HIS A 80 13.73 4.07 4.83
N ARG A 81 12.58 3.88 4.20
CA ARG A 81 12.03 4.80 3.21
C ARG A 81 11.06 5.75 3.89
N TYR A 82 11.23 7.01 3.62
CA TYR A 82 10.30 8.06 4.02
C TYR A 82 9.52 8.53 2.79
N TRP A 83 8.26 8.89 2.99
CA TRP A 83 7.37 9.28 1.91
C TRP A 83 6.48 10.43 2.35
N LEU A 84 5.72 10.98 1.40
CA LEU A 84 4.77 12.04 1.68
C LEU A 84 3.72 11.57 2.67
N MET A 85 3.47 12.37 3.71
CA MET A 85 2.55 12.07 4.79
C MET A 85 1.25 12.82 4.60
N ASP A 86 0.11 12.12 4.79
CA ASP A 86 -1.21 12.72 4.78
C ASP A 86 -2.18 11.83 5.58
N GLU A 87 -3.26 12.42 6.11
CA GLU A 87 -4.31 11.64 6.79
C GLU A 87 -5.10 10.76 5.83
N ALA A 88 -5.11 11.07 4.52
CA ALA A 88 -5.62 10.20 3.47
C ALA A 88 -4.64 9.05 3.15
N CYS A 89 -4.12 8.39 4.18
CA CYS A 89 -3.10 7.36 4.08
C CYS A 89 -3.65 5.94 3.92
N GLN A 90 -4.96 5.75 3.87
CA GLN A 90 -5.58 4.43 3.78
C GLN A 90 -5.53 3.90 2.35
N ASN A 91 -4.36 3.42 1.96
CA ASN A 91 -4.08 2.88 0.63
C ASN A 91 -3.28 1.57 0.72
N LEU A 92 -3.21 0.87 -0.41
CA LEU A 92 -2.52 -0.40 -0.52
C LEU A 92 -1.73 -0.49 -1.81
N ASN A 93 -0.78 -1.42 -1.83
CA ASN A 93 0.01 -1.77 -3.01
C ASN A 93 -0.16 -3.25 -3.30
N ILE A 94 -0.16 -3.63 -4.57
CA ILE A 94 -0.38 -4.99 -5.04
C ILE A 94 0.72 -5.39 -6.02
N TRP A 95 1.23 -6.61 -5.86
CA TRP A 95 2.10 -7.32 -6.81
C TRP A 95 1.45 -8.65 -7.15
N THR A 96 1.28 -8.93 -8.44
CA THR A 96 0.70 -10.20 -8.91
C THR A 96 1.45 -10.74 -10.13
N PRO A 97 1.66 -12.06 -10.22
CA PRO A 97 2.26 -12.68 -11.40
C PRO A 97 1.46 -12.48 -12.69
N ALA A 98 0.13 -12.43 -12.57
CA ALA A 98 -0.75 -12.22 -13.71
C ALA A 98 -2.14 -11.73 -13.26
N LEU A 99 -2.86 -11.15 -14.22
CA LEU A 99 -4.28 -10.81 -14.12
C LEU A 99 -5.08 -11.89 -14.84
N ASP A 100 -5.35 -12.98 -14.15
CA ASP A 100 -6.04 -14.16 -14.66
C ASP A 100 -6.95 -14.79 -13.58
N ASP A 101 -7.66 -15.85 -13.91
CA ASP A 101 -8.58 -16.56 -13.02
C ASP A 101 -7.92 -17.74 -12.26
N ALA A 102 -6.62 -17.70 -12.04
CA ALA A 102 -5.88 -18.79 -11.39
C ALA A 102 -6.16 -18.94 -9.89
N HIS A 103 -6.96 -18.04 -9.28
CA HIS A 103 -7.32 -18.05 -7.86
C HIS A 103 -6.10 -18.15 -6.93
N ARG A 104 -5.05 -17.37 -7.22
CA ARG A 104 -3.83 -17.35 -6.41
C ARG A 104 -4.10 -16.99 -4.97
N PRO A 105 -3.36 -17.59 -4.03
CA PRO A 105 -3.42 -17.17 -2.64
C PRO A 105 -3.04 -15.70 -2.51
N VAL A 106 -3.67 -15.00 -1.56
CA VAL A 106 -3.40 -13.59 -1.27
C VAL A 106 -2.68 -13.48 0.06
N LEU A 107 -1.48 -12.88 0.04
CA LEU A 107 -0.72 -12.53 1.23
C LEU A 107 -0.90 -11.05 1.50
N VAL A 108 -1.49 -10.72 2.67
CA VAL A 108 -1.64 -9.33 3.12
C VAL A 108 -0.57 -9.03 4.16
N TRP A 109 0.29 -8.05 3.84
CA TRP A 109 1.34 -7.58 4.74
C TRP A 109 0.87 -6.39 5.55
N LEU A 110 0.88 -6.54 6.87
CA LEU A 110 0.65 -5.48 7.85
C LEU A 110 2.01 -5.10 8.44
N HIS A 111 2.44 -3.86 8.20
CA HIS A 111 3.74 -3.40 8.66
C HIS A 111 3.83 -3.29 10.19
N GLY A 112 5.04 -3.42 10.73
CA GLY A 112 5.33 -3.21 12.14
C GLY A 112 5.39 -1.73 12.52
N GLY A 113 5.61 -1.46 13.82
CA GLY A 113 5.74 -0.10 14.38
C GLY A 113 4.82 0.18 15.57
N GLY A 114 4.25 -0.89 16.18
CA GLY A 114 3.46 -0.81 17.41
C GLY A 114 2.19 0.04 17.29
N TYR A 115 1.58 0.11 16.11
CA TYR A 115 0.44 0.99 15.79
C TYR A 115 0.76 2.49 15.90
N PHE A 116 2.00 2.84 16.14
CA PHE A 116 2.44 4.20 16.38
C PHE A 116 3.20 4.79 15.20
N ALA A 117 4.00 4.00 14.51
CA ALA A 117 4.87 4.40 13.41
C ALA A 117 4.94 3.32 12.32
N GLY A 118 5.63 3.62 11.22
CA GLY A 118 5.86 2.72 10.11
C GLY A 118 5.00 3.02 8.88
N SER A 119 5.21 2.23 7.85
CA SER A 119 4.41 2.28 6.62
C SER A 119 4.59 1.00 5.81
N SER A 120 3.69 0.77 4.84
CA SER A 120 3.77 -0.34 3.90
C SER A 120 5.02 -0.34 3.02
N ILE A 121 5.75 0.76 2.98
CA ILE A 121 6.95 0.96 2.18
C ILE A 121 8.19 1.27 3.03
N GLY A 122 8.05 1.26 4.36
CA GLY A 122 9.11 1.66 5.29
C GLY A 122 10.42 0.91 5.11
N GLN A 123 10.37 -0.33 4.71
CA GLN A 123 11.56 -1.14 4.42
C GLN A 123 11.47 -1.76 3.02
N ILE A 124 12.63 -1.96 2.39
CA ILE A 124 12.72 -2.58 1.07
C ILE A 124 12.18 -4.03 1.10
N ALA A 125 12.27 -4.70 2.24
CA ALA A 125 11.75 -6.05 2.45
C ALA A 125 10.22 -6.14 2.37
N TYR A 126 9.51 -5.02 2.42
CA TYR A 126 8.04 -4.97 2.30
C TYR A 126 7.56 -4.92 0.84
N GLU A 127 8.49 -4.83 -0.13
CA GLU A 127 8.18 -4.98 -1.56
C GLU A 127 7.76 -6.41 -1.85
N GLY A 128 6.59 -6.55 -2.47
CA GLY A 128 5.99 -7.87 -2.72
C GLY A 128 6.56 -8.63 -3.91
N GLU A 129 7.50 -8.06 -4.67
CA GLU A 129 7.98 -8.61 -5.94
C GLU A 129 8.53 -10.03 -5.83
N ASN A 130 9.45 -10.25 -4.89
CA ASN A 130 10.08 -11.55 -4.72
C ASN A 130 9.09 -12.61 -4.24
N MET A 131 8.22 -12.24 -3.30
CA MET A 131 7.20 -13.14 -2.76
C MET A 131 6.17 -13.49 -3.83
N ALA A 132 5.68 -12.53 -4.59
CA ALA A 132 4.73 -12.77 -5.67
C ALA A 132 5.32 -13.68 -6.75
N ARG A 133 6.59 -13.45 -7.12
CA ARG A 133 7.28 -14.23 -8.15
C ARG A 133 7.59 -15.66 -7.73
N LEU A 134 8.13 -15.85 -6.52
CA LEU A 134 8.57 -17.16 -6.04
C LEU A 134 7.43 -18.00 -5.47
N GLY A 135 6.43 -17.34 -4.87
CA GLY A 135 5.30 -18.00 -4.23
C GLY A 135 4.07 -18.17 -5.13
N ASP A 136 4.11 -17.66 -6.37
CA ASP A 136 2.95 -17.59 -7.28
C ASP A 136 1.68 -17.10 -6.55
N CYS A 137 1.82 -15.99 -5.83
CA CYS A 137 0.75 -15.42 -5.01
C CYS A 137 0.56 -13.93 -5.30
N VAL A 138 -0.60 -13.42 -4.93
CA VAL A 138 -0.85 -11.98 -4.90
C VAL A 138 -0.35 -11.43 -3.56
N VAL A 139 0.53 -10.44 -3.59
CA VAL A 139 1.01 -9.78 -2.38
C VAL A 139 0.40 -8.40 -2.27
N VAL A 140 -0.14 -8.10 -1.11
CA VAL A 140 -0.77 -6.81 -0.79
C VAL A 140 -0.07 -6.23 0.43
N SER A 141 0.47 -5.02 0.34
CA SER A 141 0.94 -4.26 1.50
C SER A 141 0.04 -3.06 1.75
N ILE A 142 -0.35 -2.82 3.00
CA ILE A 142 -1.32 -1.78 3.32
C ILE A 142 -0.73 -0.69 4.20
N ASN A 143 -1.15 0.55 3.97
CA ASN A 143 -1.04 1.65 4.91
C ASN A 143 -2.37 1.84 5.65
N HIS A 144 -2.29 2.09 6.93
CA HIS A 144 -3.46 2.40 7.76
C HIS A 144 -3.15 3.61 8.66
N ARG A 145 -4.18 4.21 9.22
CA ARG A 145 -3.98 5.26 10.22
C ARG A 145 -3.25 4.71 11.44
N LEU A 146 -2.36 5.50 11.98
CA LEU A 146 -1.51 5.16 13.14
C LEU A 146 -1.74 6.15 14.28
N ASN A 147 -1.13 5.89 15.42
CA ASN A 147 -1.07 6.77 16.59
C ASN A 147 -2.46 7.30 16.97
N ILE A 148 -2.56 8.56 17.38
CA ILE A 148 -3.86 9.18 17.76
C ILE A 148 -4.87 9.25 16.60
N LEU A 149 -4.41 9.18 15.34
CA LEU A 149 -5.29 9.23 14.18
C LEU A 149 -6.05 7.93 13.95
N GLY A 150 -5.50 6.79 14.38
CA GLY A 150 -6.05 5.47 14.14
C GLY A 150 -6.43 4.69 15.39
N TYR A 151 -5.77 4.94 16.51
CA TYR A 151 -5.82 4.07 17.70
C TYR A 151 -6.11 4.84 19.00
N LEU A 152 -6.61 6.06 18.92
CA LEU A 152 -7.07 6.79 20.09
C LEU A 152 -8.39 6.20 20.59
N ASP A 153 -8.40 5.67 21.81
CA ASP A 153 -9.62 5.24 22.50
C ASP A 153 -10.12 6.37 23.40
N MET A 154 -11.29 6.89 23.08
CA MET A 154 -11.99 7.94 23.84
C MET A 154 -13.24 7.40 24.54
N SER A 155 -13.40 6.08 24.65
CA SER A 155 -14.60 5.46 25.21
C SER A 155 -14.82 5.76 26.71
N ALA A 156 -13.78 6.23 27.41
CA ALA A 156 -13.84 6.59 28.83
C ALA A 156 -14.25 8.07 29.07
N TYR A 157 -14.42 8.85 28.02
CA TYR A 157 -14.78 10.28 28.06
C TYR A 157 -16.05 10.52 27.26
#